data_6518d078ab5cf7e91246cc8c7ea288f8
#
_entry.id   6518d078ab5cf7e91246cc8c7ea288f8
#
_cell.length_a   1.000
_cell.length_b   1.000
_cell.length_c   1.000
_cell.angle_alpha   90.00
_cell.angle_beta   90.00
_cell.angle_gamma   90.00
#
_symmetry.space_group_name_H-M   'P 1'
#
loop_
_entity.id
_entity.type
_entity.pdbx_description
1 polymer ?
#
loop_
_entity_poly.entity_id
_entity_poly.type
_entity_poly.pdbx_seq_one_letter_code
_entity_poly.pdbx_strand_id
1 'polypeptide(L)'
;MIFFKTIIAYFQDKQYRDLLLTTIIIIGFGSTIYHYLEGWSWVDSIYFSVITLTTIGFGDFAPSTAGGKIFTIFYIVIGIGVILSFVNTVYNHYNTTKKKKKKK
;
A
#
# COMPACT_ATOMS: atom_id res chain seq x y z
N MET A 1 15.81 16.63 6.56
CA MET A 1 16.99 15.97 6.01
C MET A 1 17.14 14.54 6.51
N ILE A 2 17.00 14.30 7.80
CA ILE A 2 17.01 12.94 8.34
C ILE A 2 15.89 12.10 7.71
N PHE A 3 14.75 12.72 7.45
CA PHE A 3 13.60 12.08 6.83
C PHE A 3 13.94 11.58 5.41
N PHE A 4 14.62 12.40 4.62
CA PHE A 4 15.03 12.02 3.28
C PHE A 4 16.04 10.88 3.29
N LYS A 5 17.02 10.94 4.20
CA LYS A 5 18.01 9.89 4.31
C LYS A 5 17.36 8.57 4.71
N THR A 6 16.37 8.62 5.59
CA THR A 6 15.62 7.45 6.02
C THR A 6 14.85 6.84 4.84
N ILE A 7 14.19 7.67 4.03
CA ILE A 7 13.46 7.20 2.86
C ILE A 7 14.40 6.55 1.86
N ILE A 8 15.54 7.19 1.59
CA ILE A 8 16.53 6.64 0.65
C ILE A 8 17.06 5.31 1.16
N ALA A 9 17.32 5.20 2.47
CA ALA A 9 17.76 3.94 3.07
C ALA A 9 16.72 2.84 2.89
N TYR A 10 15.44 3.16 3.03
CA TYR A 10 14.37 2.21 2.81
C TYR A 10 14.31 1.74 1.36
N PHE A 11 14.51 2.64 0.41
CA PHE A 11 14.54 2.27 -1.01
C PHE A 11 15.70 1.35 -1.33
N GLN A 12 16.78 1.41 -0.59
CA GLN A 12 17.94 0.54 -0.78
C GLN A 12 17.77 -0.80 -0.09
N ASP A 13 16.86 -0.92 0.87
CA ASP A 13 16.58 -2.17 1.56
C ASP A 13 15.77 -3.09 0.64
N LYS A 14 16.28 -4.29 0.41
CA LYS A 14 15.63 -5.27 -0.45
C LYS A 14 14.22 -5.61 0.03
N GLN A 15 14.02 -5.78 1.33
CA GLN A 15 12.72 -6.11 1.90
C GLN A 15 11.71 -5.00 1.63
N TYR A 16 12.13 -3.76 1.78
CA TYR A 16 11.27 -2.61 1.52
C TYR A 16 10.94 -2.49 0.04
N ARG A 17 11.92 -2.74 -0.82
CA ARG A 17 11.71 -2.73 -2.27
C ARG A 17 10.71 -3.79 -2.69
N ASP A 18 10.79 -5.00 -2.12
CA ASP A 18 9.85 -6.06 -2.42
C ASP A 18 8.43 -5.67 -2.01
N LEU A 19 8.27 -5.02 -0.86
CA LEU A 19 6.97 -4.53 -0.42
C LEU A 19 6.42 -3.45 -1.36
N LEU A 20 7.28 -2.53 -1.82
CA LEU A 20 6.86 -1.50 -2.77
C LEU A 20 6.41 -2.12 -4.09
N LEU A 21 7.16 -3.07 -4.61
CA LEU A 21 6.80 -3.75 -5.85
C LEU A 21 5.48 -4.49 -5.70
N THR A 22 5.30 -5.21 -4.60
CA THR A 22 4.06 -5.89 -4.31
C THR A 22 2.89 -4.91 -4.27
N THR A 23 3.08 -3.78 -3.61
CA THR A 23 2.05 -2.73 -3.51
C THR A 23 1.67 -2.19 -4.87
N ILE A 24 2.67 -1.90 -5.72
CA ILE A 24 2.43 -1.40 -7.07
C ILE A 24 1.66 -2.43 -7.90
N ILE A 25 2.02 -3.70 -7.81
CA ILE A 25 1.33 -4.78 -8.51
C ILE A 25 -0.13 -4.88 -8.04
N ILE A 26 -0.37 -4.80 -6.73
CA ILE A 26 -1.72 -4.85 -6.17
C ILE A 26 -2.54 -3.66 -6.65
N ILE A 27 -1.97 -2.46 -6.66
CA ILE A 27 -2.65 -1.26 -7.15
C ILE A 27 -3.00 -1.41 -8.64
N GLY A 28 -2.06 -1.89 -9.44
CA GLY A 28 -2.31 -2.12 -10.86
C GLY A 28 -3.42 -3.14 -11.11
N PHE A 29 -3.39 -4.24 -10.36
CA PHE A 29 -4.41 -5.28 -10.47
C PHE A 29 -5.78 -4.74 -10.06
N GLY A 30 -5.85 -4.05 -8.93
CA GLY A 30 -7.10 -3.47 -8.45
C GLY A 30 -7.65 -2.42 -9.39
N SER A 31 -6.78 -1.56 -9.92
CA SER A 31 -7.17 -0.52 -10.88
C SER A 31 -7.79 -1.13 -12.14
N THR A 32 -7.20 -2.19 -12.65
CA THR A 32 -7.72 -2.88 -13.83
C THR A 32 -9.11 -3.44 -13.55
N ILE A 33 -9.30 -4.07 -12.40
CA ILE A 33 -10.59 -4.65 -12.04
C ILE A 33 -11.66 -3.56 -11.88
N TYR A 34 -11.34 -2.46 -11.18
CA TYR A 34 -12.29 -1.37 -11.02
C TYR A 34 -12.62 -0.70 -12.34
N HIS A 35 -11.64 -0.56 -13.22
CA HIS A 35 -11.88 0.03 -14.54
C HIS A 35 -12.96 -0.76 -15.29
N TYR A 36 -12.87 -2.08 -15.28
CA TYR A 36 -13.82 -2.93 -16.00
C TYR A 36 -15.14 -3.10 -15.26
N LEU A 37 -15.10 -3.24 -13.94
CA LEU A 37 -16.32 -3.48 -13.16
C LEU A 37 -17.16 -2.21 -13.00
N GLU A 38 -16.54 -1.08 -12.70
CA GLU A 38 -17.24 0.16 -12.39
C GLU A 38 -17.31 1.11 -13.58
N GLY A 39 -16.57 0.85 -14.64
CA GLY A 39 -16.53 1.73 -15.80
C GLY A 39 -15.79 3.03 -15.55
N TRP A 40 -14.97 3.08 -14.53
CA TRP A 40 -14.18 4.28 -14.22
C TRP A 40 -13.02 4.44 -15.19
N SER A 41 -12.56 5.68 -15.34
CA SER A 41 -11.32 5.94 -16.08
C SER A 41 -10.14 5.26 -15.39
N TRP A 42 -9.03 5.10 -16.10
CA TRP A 42 -7.82 4.53 -15.51
C TRP A 42 -7.32 5.37 -14.34
N VAL A 43 -7.37 6.70 -14.49
CA VAL A 43 -6.92 7.62 -13.43
C VAL A 43 -7.80 7.45 -12.19
N ASP A 44 -9.12 7.42 -12.35
CA ASP A 44 -10.04 7.26 -11.24
C ASP A 44 -9.87 5.90 -10.56
N SER A 45 -9.64 4.85 -11.36
CA SER A 45 -9.43 3.50 -10.85
C SER A 45 -8.15 3.41 -10.02
N ILE A 46 -7.07 4.00 -10.52
CA ILE A 46 -5.79 4.06 -9.79
C ILE A 46 -5.96 4.87 -8.50
N TYR A 47 -6.61 6.01 -8.60
CA TYR A 47 -6.85 6.88 -7.46
C TYR A 47 -7.62 6.14 -6.36
N PHE A 48 -8.72 5.48 -6.73
CA PHE A 48 -9.52 4.74 -5.76
C PHE A 48 -8.72 3.58 -5.14
N SER A 49 -7.95 2.88 -5.96
CA SER A 49 -7.13 1.77 -5.46
C SER A 49 -6.12 2.25 -4.43
N VAL A 50 -5.47 3.38 -4.69
CA VAL A 50 -4.47 3.95 -3.79
C VAL A 50 -5.12 4.38 -2.47
N ILE A 51 -6.20 5.16 -2.51
CA ILE A 51 -6.83 5.65 -1.27
C ILE A 51 -7.47 4.52 -0.46
N THR A 52 -7.88 3.45 -1.13
CA THR A 52 -8.45 2.29 -0.45
C THR A 52 -7.35 1.45 0.19
N LEU A 53 -6.30 1.17 -0.56
CA LEU A 53 -5.19 0.36 -0.09
C LEU A 53 -4.48 1.03 1.09
N THR A 54 -4.36 2.36 1.06
CA THR A 54 -3.71 3.13 2.13
C THR A 54 -4.68 3.49 3.27
N THR A 55 -5.93 3.06 3.20
CA THR A 55 -6.99 3.28 4.19
C THR A 55 -7.40 4.74 4.36
N ILE A 56 -7.04 5.63 3.42
CA ILE A 56 -7.45 7.03 3.46
C ILE A 56 -8.95 7.17 3.28
N GLY A 57 -9.48 6.53 2.21
CA GLY A 57 -10.94 6.41 2.02
C GLY A 57 -11.69 7.72 2.04
N PHE A 58 -11.38 8.64 1.10
CA PHE A 58 -12.04 9.94 1.05
C PHE A 58 -13.55 9.86 0.85
N GLY A 59 -14.04 8.79 0.20
CA GLY A 59 -15.49 8.63 0.00
C GLY A 59 -16.04 9.34 -1.22
N ASP A 60 -15.20 9.98 -2.02
CA ASP A 60 -15.62 10.63 -3.27
C ASP A 60 -15.90 9.60 -4.37
N PHE A 61 -15.27 8.44 -4.32
CA PHE A 61 -15.54 7.31 -5.18
C PHE A 61 -15.90 6.10 -4.33
N ALA A 62 -16.91 5.36 -4.76
CA ALA A 62 -17.31 4.13 -4.10
C ALA A 62 -17.89 3.17 -5.15
N PRO A 63 -17.64 1.85 -5.03
CA PRO A 63 -18.19 0.89 -5.96
C PRO A 63 -19.72 0.89 -5.90
N SER A 64 -20.36 0.85 -7.07
CA SER A 64 -21.81 0.78 -7.15
C SER A 64 -22.30 -0.61 -7.53
N THR A 65 -21.43 -1.43 -8.16
CA THR A 65 -21.80 -2.78 -8.56
C THR A 65 -21.58 -3.77 -7.42
N ALA A 66 -22.35 -4.85 -7.42
CA ALA A 66 -22.18 -5.92 -6.42
C ALA A 66 -20.79 -6.55 -6.53
N GLY A 67 -20.33 -6.80 -7.76
CA GLY A 67 -18.99 -7.36 -7.99
C GLY A 67 -17.90 -6.44 -7.47
N GLY A 68 -18.02 -5.14 -7.73
CA GLY A 68 -17.06 -4.16 -7.24
C GLY A 68 -17.03 -4.09 -5.73
N LYS A 69 -18.19 -4.15 -5.08
CA LYS A 69 -18.27 -4.13 -3.62
C LYS A 69 -17.62 -5.36 -3.00
N ILE A 70 -17.90 -6.55 -3.55
CA ILE A 70 -17.30 -7.79 -3.07
C ILE A 70 -15.79 -7.75 -3.24
N PHE A 71 -15.31 -7.33 -4.40
CA PHE A 71 -13.89 -7.19 -4.66
C PHE A 71 -13.25 -6.21 -3.68
N THR A 72 -13.94 -5.11 -3.36
CA THR A 72 -13.42 -4.10 -2.43
C THR A 72 -13.24 -4.69 -1.02
N ILE A 73 -14.15 -5.55 -0.58
CA ILE A 73 -14.01 -6.21 0.72
C ILE A 73 -12.70 -6.97 0.79
N PHE A 74 -12.40 -7.80 -0.21
CA PHE A 74 -11.15 -8.53 -0.26
C PHE A 74 -9.95 -7.60 -0.42
N TYR A 75 -10.12 -6.56 -1.22
CA TYR A 75 -9.04 -5.61 -1.48
C TYR A 75 -8.66 -4.85 -0.20
N ILE A 76 -9.63 -4.46 0.62
CA ILE A 76 -9.39 -3.80 1.89
C ILE A 76 -8.64 -4.71 2.85
N VAL A 77 -9.01 -6.00 2.91
CA VAL A 77 -8.31 -6.97 3.77
C VAL A 77 -6.85 -7.09 3.32
N ILE A 78 -6.60 -7.18 2.01
CA ILE A 78 -5.25 -7.22 1.47
C ILE A 78 -4.51 -5.92 1.82
N GLY A 79 -5.18 -4.79 1.69
CA GLY A 79 -4.59 -3.48 1.99
C GLY A 79 -4.17 -3.35 3.45
N ILE A 80 -4.99 -3.84 4.38
CA ILE A 80 -4.64 -3.84 5.80
C ILE A 80 -3.39 -4.68 6.01
N GLY A 81 -3.32 -5.87 5.39
CA GLY A 81 -2.15 -6.72 5.48
C GLY A 81 -0.90 -6.05 4.95
N VAL A 82 -0.99 -5.34 3.81
CA VAL A 82 0.14 -4.62 3.23
C VAL A 82 0.61 -3.51 4.17
N ILE A 83 -0.32 -2.72 4.71
CA ILE A 83 0.03 -1.63 5.62
C ILE A 83 0.69 -2.16 6.88
N LEU A 84 0.16 -3.25 7.46
CA LEU A 84 0.76 -3.87 8.63
C LEU A 84 2.17 -4.38 8.33
N SER A 85 2.38 -4.91 7.13
CA SER A 85 3.70 -5.35 6.69
C SER A 85 4.68 -4.19 6.60
N PHE A 86 4.24 -3.04 6.06
CA PHE A 86 5.08 -1.83 6.01
C PHE A 86 5.44 -1.35 7.41
N VAL A 87 4.46 -1.27 8.30
CA VAL A 87 4.68 -0.84 9.68
C VAL A 87 5.65 -1.80 10.38
N ASN A 88 5.46 -3.09 10.20
CA ASN A 88 6.32 -4.11 10.80
C ASN A 88 7.75 -4.01 10.28
N THR A 89 7.92 -3.78 8.98
CA THR A 89 9.25 -3.61 8.38
C THR A 89 9.95 -2.38 8.93
N VAL A 90 9.23 -1.26 9.03
CA VAL A 90 9.78 -0.02 9.61
C VAL A 90 10.16 -0.25 11.07
N TYR A 91 9.30 -0.90 11.84
CA TYR A 91 9.56 -1.19 13.24
C TYR A 91 10.78 -2.08 13.43
N ASN A 92 10.89 -3.14 12.63
CA ASN A 92 12.03 -4.05 12.71
C ASN A 92 13.33 -3.34 12.36
N HIS A 93 13.31 -2.49 11.33
CA HIS A 93 14.48 -1.72 10.94
C HIS A 93 14.89 -0.76 12.07
N TYR A 94 13.94 -0.07 12.68
CA TYR A 94 14.19 0.83 13.79
C TYR A 94 14.78 0.08 14.99
N ASN A 95 14.20 -1.06 15.34
CA ASN A 95 14.66 -1.86 16.47
C ASN A 95 16.08 -2.41 16.24
N THR A 96 16.38 -2.86 15.03
CA THR A 96 17.71 -3.35 14.69
C THR A 96 18.75 -2.24 14.86
N THR A 97 18.42 -1.03 14.37
CA THR A 97 19.32 0.11 14.51
C THR A 97 19.50 0.49 15.98
N LYS A 98 18.41 0.49 16.76
CA LYS A 98 18.46 0.82 18.18
C LYS A 98 19.28 -0.20 18.97
N LYS A 99 19.12 -1.49 18.67
CA LYS A 99 19.88 -2.55 19.32
C LYS A 99 21.38 -2.43 19.03
N LYS A 100 21.73 -2.08 17.79
CA LYS A 100 23.13 -1.86 17.43
C LYS A 100 23.73 -0.71 18.21
N LYS A 101 22.97 0.37 18.44
CA LYS A 101 23.43 1.51 19.23
C LYS A 101 23.59 1.14 20.70
N LYS A 102 22.73 0.30 21.25
CA LYS A 102 22.81 -0.12 22.64
C LYS A 102 23.99 -1.03 22.93
N LYS A 103 24.43 -1.80 21.93
CA LYS A 103 25.58 -2.71 22.09
C LYS A 103 26.90 -1.97 22.10
N LYS A 104 26.95 -0.71 21.74
CA LYS A 104 28.13 0.12 21.83
C LYS A 104 28.19 0.81 23.20
#